data_5a231e7375495827cef4026e6a52f4ef
#
_entry.id   5a231e7375495827cef4026e6a52f4ef
#
_cell.length_a   1.000
_cell.length_b   1.000
_cell.length_c   1.000
_cell.angle_alpha   90.00
_cell.angle_beta   90.00
_cell.angle_gamma   90.00
#
_symmetry.space_group_name_H-M   'P 1'
#
loop_
_entity.id
_entity.type
_entity.pdbx_description
1 polymer ?
#
loop_
_entity_poly.entity_id
_entity_poly.type
_entity_poly.pdbx_seq_one_letter_code
_entity_poly.pdbx_strand_id
1 'polypeptide(L)'
;MKLLRIADNEGQFLAADGNYIAIEKITKDDLLRLVGKVIDEESADFDEFDAVSIKNQAHQVIYKSVSQKLAELRTRRTEFIDESARLFLEDYERYRE
;
A
#
# COMPACT_ATOMS: atom_id res chain seq x y z
N MET A 1 -9.09 1.69 6.54
CA MET A 1 -8.21 2.84 6.86
C MET A 1 -7.34 3.15 5.64
N LYS A 2 -7.31 4.39 5.20
CA LYS A 2 -6.50 4.78 4.04
C LYS A 2 -5.07 5.10 4.46
N LEU A 3 -4.12 4.47 3.80
CA LEU A 3 -2.69 4.72 4.02
C LEU A 3 -2.22 5.96 3.29
N LEU A 4 -2.79 6.24 2.12
CA LEU A 4 -2.54 7.44 1.33
C LEU A 4 -3.87 8.06 0.97
N ARG A 5 -3.93 9.38 0.94
CA ARG A 5 -5.14 10.07 0.48
C ARG A 5 -4.78 11.32 -0.32
N ILE A 6 -5.70 11.72 -1.18
CA ILE A 6 -5.61 13.00 -1.90
C ILE A 6 -6.68 13.92 -1.33
N ALA A 7 -6.26 15.01 -0.71
CA ALA A 7 -7.15 15.98 -0.10
C ALA A 7 -6.53 17.38 -0.22
N ASP A 8 -7.37 18.42 -0.37
CA ASP A 8 -6.95 19.82 -0.46
C ASP A 8 -5.89 20.06 -1.56
N ASN A 9 -6.03 19.34 -2.69
CA ASN A 9 -5.11 19.39 -3.83
C ASN A 9 -3.69 18.85 -3.50
N GLU A 10 -3.54 18.11 -2.42
CA GLU A 10 -2.27 17.53 -1.97
C GLU A 10 -2.37 16.01 -1.84
N GLY A 11 -1.25 15.34 -2.09
CA GLY A 11 -1.07 13.95 -1.69
C GLY A 11 -0.65 13.91 -0.22
N GLN A 12 -1.24 13.01 0.54
CA GLN A 12 -0.98 12.85 1.98
C GLN A 12 -0.77 11.39 2.33
N PHE A 13 -0.02 11.13 3.38
CA PHE A 13 0.18 9.78 3.91
C PHE A 13 -0.25 9.71 5.38
N LEU A 14 -0.64 8.53 5.82
CA LEU A 14 -1.02 8.29 7.21
C LEU A 14 0.22 8.14 8.08
N ALA A 15 0.40 9.06 9.01
CA ALA A 15 1.52 9.03 9.96
C ALA A 15 1.24 8.04 11.10
N ALA A 16 2.29 7.74 11.87
CA ALA A 16 2.21 6.79 12.97
C ALA A 16 1.22 7.21 14.07
N ASP A 17 0.98 8.52 14.23
CA ASP A 17 0.05 9.06 15.21
C ASP A 17 -1.42 9.08 14.74
N GLY A 18 -1.69 8.61 13.51
CA GLY A 18 -3.03 8.59 12.93
C GLY A 18 -3.41 9.84 12.15
N ASN A 19 -2.53 10.83 12.07
CA ASN A 19 -2.77 12.05 11.29
C ASN A 19 -2.26 11.89 9.86
N TYR A 20 -2.87 12.64 8.93
CA TYR A 20 -2.40 12.69 7.55
C TYR A 20 -1.42 13.87 7.38
N ILE A 21 -0.31 13.60 6.72
CA ILE A 21 0.78 14.56 6.53
C ILE A 21 1.09 14.64 5.04
N ALA A 22 1.52 15.82 4.56
CA ALA A 22 1.87 16.03 3.16
C ALA A 22 2.93 15.00 2.72
N ILE A 23 2.72 14.41 1.54
CA ILE A 23 3.53 13.30 1.03
C ILE A 23 5.02 13.66 0.89
N GLU A 24 5.33 14.94 0.68
CA GLU A 24 6.72 15.39 0.58
C GLU A 24 7.53 15.21 1.87
N LYS A 25 6.83 15.05 3.00
CA LYS A 25 7.45 14.85 4.32
C LYS A 25 7.66 13.39 4.68
N ILE A 26 7.34 12.49 3.77
CA ILE A 26 7.45 11.05 4.04
C ILE A 26 8.92 10.66 4.23
N THR A 27 9.18 9.87 5.27
CA THR A 27 10.51 9.36 5.59
C THR A 27 10.62 7.88 5.21
N LYS A 28 11.83 7.35 5.24
CA LYS A 28 12.06 5.92 5.02
C LYS A 28 11.30 5.06 6.04
N ASP A 29 11.29 5.49 7.29
CA ASP A 29 10.56 4.79 8.36
C ASP A 29 9.06 4.78 8.10
N ASP A 30 8.50 5.90 7.62
CA ASP A 30 7.10 5.98 7.23
C ASP A 30 6.79 5.00 6.09
N LEU A 31 7.64 4.96 5.07
CA LEU A 31 7.47 4.03 3.95
C LEU A 31 7.47 2.58 4.41
N LEU A 32 8.42 2.21 5.26
CA LEU A 32 8.50 0.84 5.80
C LEU A 32 7.26 0.48 6.60
N ARG A 33 6.72 1.42 7.37
CA ARG A 33 5.48 1.21 8.13
C ARG A 33 4.28 0.99 7.20
N LEU A 34 4.15 1.80 6.15
CA LEU A 34 3.06 1.66 5.18
C LEU A 34 3.18 0.33 4.42
N VAL A 35 4.38 -0.05 4.03
CA VAL A 35 4.64 -1.35 3.38
C VAL A 35 4.20 -2.50 4.29
N GLY A 36 4.56 -2.44 5.57
CA GLY A 36 4.15 -3.44 6.55
C GLY A 36 2.64 -3.55 6.66
N LYS A 37 1.93 -2.43 6.65
CA LYS A 37 0.47 -2.42 6.71
C LYS A 37 -0.19 -3.01 5.47
N VAL A 38 0.35 -2.75 4.29
CA VAL A 38 -0.16 -3.34 3.05
C VAL A 38 0.01 -4.85 3.05
N ILE A 39 1.11 -5.35 3.59
CA ILE A 39 1.39 -6.78 3.66
C ILE A 39 0.53 -7.46 4.73
N ASP A 40 0.38 -6.83 5.90
CA ASP A 40 -0.26 -7.47 7.07
C ASP A 40 -1.78 -7.28 7.13
N GLU A 41 -2.31 -6.19 6.58
CA GLU A 41 -3.73 -5.84 6.71
C GLU A 41 -4.46 -5.90 5.36
N GLU A 42 -5.45 -6.78 5.24
CA GLU A 42 -6.29 -6.88 4.04
C GLU A 42 -7.14 -5.64 3.82
N SER A 43 -7.52 -4.97 4.92
CA SER A 43 -8.36 -3.78 4.86
C SER A 43 -7.60 -2.49 4.55
N ALA A 44 -6.27 -2.57 4.45
CA ALA A 44 -5.46 -1.41 4.11
C ALA A 44 -5.77 -0.95 2.68
N ASP A 45 -6.06 0.32 2.53
CA ASP A 45 -6.46 0.93 1.26
C ASP A 45 -5.75 2.26 1.08
N PHE A 46 -5.80 2.81 -0.12
CA PHE A 46 -5.23 4.11 -0.43
C PHE A 46 -5.87 4.68 -1.70
N ASP A 47 -5.89 6.00 -1.80
CA ASP A 47 -6.39 6.66 -3.01
C ASP A 47 -5.40 6.47 -4.15
N GLU A 48 -5.90 6.09 -5.32
CA GLU A 48 -5.06 5.96 -6.51
C GLU A 48 -4.55 7.33 -6.95
N PHE A 49 -3.38 7.34 -7.59
CA PHE A 49 -2.79 8.56 -8.10
C PHE A 49 -3.71 9.21 -9.15
N ASP A 50 -3.95 10.52 -8.97
CA ASP A 50 -4.71 11.34 -9.90
C ASP A 50 -3.98 12.67 -10.09
N ALA A 51 -3.40 12.87 -11.26
CA ALA A 51 -2.63 14.07 -11.58
C ALA A 51 -3.46 15.34 -11.52
N VAL A 52 -4.77 15.24 -11.77
CA VAL A 52 -5.67 16.40 -11.74
C VAL A 52 -5.93 16.87 -10.32
N SER A 53 -6.01 15.93 -9.39
CA SER A 53 -6.34 16.21 -7.98
C SER A 53 -5.16 16.69 -7.17
N ILE A 54 -3.93 16.53 -7.65
CA ILE A 54 -2.72 17.00 -6.96
C ILE A 54 -2.09 18.11 -7.81
N LYS A 55 -2.10 19.33 -7.30
CA LYS A 55 -1.59 20.49 -8.03
C LYS A 55 -0.08 20.66 -7.94
N ASN A 56 0.54 20.26 -6.85
CA ASN A 56 1.98 20.38 -6.66
C ASN A 56 2.72 19.27 -7.41
N GLN A 57 3.62 19.62 -8.33
CA GLN A 57 4.36 18.66 -9.14
C GLN A 57 5.25 17.72 -8.30
N ALA A 58 5.88 18.24 -7.24
CA ALA A 58 6.70 17.41 -6.35
C ALA A 58 5.82 16.37 -5.65
N HIS A 59 4.63 16.75 -5.18
CA HIS A 59 3.67 15.82 -4.59
C HIS A 59 3.22 14.77 -5.60
N GLN A 60 2.98 15.17 -6.87
CA GLN A 60 2.59 14.23 -7.92
C GLN A 60 3.63 13.12 -8.10
N VAL A 61 4.89 13.49 -8.20
CA VAL A 61 5.99 12.54 -8.41
C VAL A 61 6.11 11.57 -7.23
N ILE A 62 6.12 12.11 -6.02
CA ILE A 62 6.29 11.29 -4.81
C ILE A 62 5.07 10.40 -4.59
N TYR A 63 3.87 10.95 -4.69
CA TYR A 63 2.62 10.20 -4.48
C TYR A 63 2.48 9.07 -5.51
N LYS A 64 2.75 9.36 -6.77
CA LYS A 64 2.71 8.36 -7.84
C LYS A 64 3.67 7.20 -7.53
N SER A 65 4.90 7.52 -7.15
CA SER A 65 5.92 6.51 -6.83
C SER A 65 5.47 5.65 -5.65
N VAL A 66 5.02 6.26 -4.56
CA VAL A 66 4.59 5.54 -3.35
C VAL A 66 3.35 4.70 -3.63
N SER A 67 2.33 5.27 -4.28
CA SER A 67 1.08 4.56 -4.56
C SER A 67 1.30 3.37 -5.50
N GLN A 68 2.14 3.50 -6.50
CA GLN A 68 2.49 2.40 -7.41
C GLN A 68 3.21 1.27 -6.66
N LYS A 69 4.11 1.62 -5.75
CA LYS A 69 4.83 0.65 -4.94
C LYS A 69 3.88 -0.13 -4.04
N LEU A 70 2.98 0.56 -3.36
CA LEU A 70 2.01 -0.09 -2.48
C LEU A 70 1.02 -0.96 -3.27
N ALA A 71 0.58 -0.50 -4.45
CA ALA A 71 -0.31 -1.29 -5.32
C ALA A 71 0.38 -2.57 -5.79
N GLU A 72 1.65 -2.48 -6.19
CA GLU A 72 2.44 -3.64 -6.61
C GLU A 72 2.59 -4.65 -5.47
N LEU A 73 2.90 -4.18 -4.27
CA LEU A 73 3.03 -5.04 -3.10
C LEU A 73 1.70 -5.72 -2.74
N ARG A 74 0.59 -5.00 -2.85
CA ARG A 74 -0.74 -5.57 -2.59
C ARG A 74 -1.06 -6.69 -3.57
N THR A 75 -0.75 -6.50 -4.84
CA THR A 75 -0.94 -7.52 -5.88
C THR A 75 -0.08 -8.76 -5.60
N ARG A 76 1.20 -8.54 -5.27
CA ARG A 76 2.12 -9.63 -4.95
C ARG A 76 1.70 -10.39 -3.69
N ARG A 77 1.16 -9.70 -2.71
CA ARG A 77 0.64 -10.32 -1.51
C ARG A 77 -0.47 -11.33 -1.84
N THR A 78 -1.41 -10.93 -2.69
CA THR A 78 -2.50 -11.79 -3.11
C THR A 78 -1.96 -13.03 -3.84
N GLU A 79 -1.03 -12.84 -4.78
CA GLU A 79 -0.40 -13.95 -5.50
C GLU A 79 0.32 -14.92 -4.55
N PHE A 80 1.06 -14.38 -3.59
CA PHE A 80 1.78 -15.17 -2.60
C PHE A 80 0.84 -16.00 -1.74
N ILE A 81 -0.27 -15.42 -1.29
CA ILE A 81 -1.27 -16.11 -0.48
C ILE A 81 -1.92 -17.24 -1.29
N ASP A 82 -2.30 -16.97 -2.55
CA ASP A 82 -2.91 -17.97 -3.42
C ASP A 82 -1.98 -19.14 -3.68
N GLU A 83 -0.70 -18.85 -3.94
CA GLU A 83 0.33 -19.88 -4.15
C GLU A 83 0.54 -20.71 -2.89
N SER A 84 0.64 -20.07 -1.73
CA SER A 84 0.81 -20.76 -0.46
C SER A 84 -0.39 -21.65 -0.13
N ALA A 85 -1.60 -21.17 -0.39
CA ALA A 85 -2.82 -21.95 -0.18
C ALA A 85 -2.85 -23.17 -1.08
N ARG A 86 -2.46 -23.01 -2.34
CA ARG A 86 -2.42 -24.13 -3.30
C ARG A 86 -1.41 -25.19 -2.85
N LEU A 87 -0.22 -24.78 -2.45
CA LEU A 87 0.81 -25.69 -1.96
C LEU A 87 0.34 -26.45 -0.71
N PHE A 88 -0.33 -25.77 0.19
CA PHE A 88 -0.90 -26.39 1.38
C PHE A 88 -1.94 -27.46 1.02
N LEU A 89 -2.81 -27.16 0.08
CA LEU A 89 -3.84 -28.11 -0.36
C LEU A 89 -3.23 -29.34 -1.03
N GLU A 90 -2.18 -29.16 -1.84
CA GLU A 90 -1.46 -30.28 -2.45
C GLU A 90 -0.87 -31.22 -1.39
N ASP A 91 -0.24 -30.65 -0.38
CA ASP A 91 0.32 -31.44 0.73
C ASP A 91 -0.78 -32.14 1.51
N TYR A 92 -1.90 -31.46 1.78
CA TYR A 92 -3.02 -32.05 2.48
C TYR A 92 -3.60 -33.25 1.73
N GLU A 93 -3.79 -33.13 0.43
CA GLU A 93 -4.30 -34.24 -0.41
C GLU A 93 -3.34 -35.41 -0.41
N ARG A 94 -2.03 -35.15 -0.41
CA ARG A 94 -1.02 -36.19 -0.39
C ARG A 94 -1.07 -37.02 0.90
N TYR A 95 -1.35 -36.38 2.02
CA TYR A 95 -1.42 -37.06 3.32
C TYR A 95 -2.80 -37.64 3.64
N ARG A 96 -3.79 -37.30 2.84
CA ARG A 96 -5.16 -37.74 3.06
C ARG A 96 -5.36 -39.23 2.76
N GLU A 97 -4.52 -39.79 1.94
CA GLU A 97 -4.54 -41.21 1.66
C GLU A 97 -3.94 -41.99 2.84
#